data_f91984676ce8f40b05f1b8d514997ee9
#
_entry.id   f91984676ce8f40b05f1b8d514997ee9
#
_cell.length_a   1.000
_cell.length_b   1.000
_cell.length_c   1.000
_cell.angle_alpha   90.00
_cell.angle_beta   90.00
_cell.angle_gamma   90.00
#
_symmetry.space_group_name_H-M   'P 1'
#
loop_
_entity.id
_entity.type
_entity.pdbx_description
1 polymer ?
#
loop_
_entity_poly.entity_id
_entity_poly.type
_entity_poly.pdbx_seq_one_letter_code
_entity_poly.pdbx_strand_id
1 'polypeptide(L)'
;MTEKINKKDNYHLIFALIFLAIISVVSMMVGSSFIPLQRVLMYFINPNDSVDQFTLEVLRSPRITLAILAGAALGMSGLMLQNVLKNPIASPDIIGITGGASLSAVVFIAFFSHLTIHLLPLFAVLGGAVAMMILLVFQTKGQIRPTTLIIIGISMQTLFIALVQGLLITTKQLSAAKAYTWLVGSLYGATFKDTIILGMVILAVVPLLFLVIPKMKISILDDPVAIGLGLHVQRMKLIQLITSTILVSMAISLVGNIGFVGLIAPHIAKTIVRGSYAKKLLMSAMIGAISIVIADLIGRTLFLPKEVPAGVFIAAFGAPFFIYLLLTVKKL
;
A
#
# COMPACT_ATOMS: atom_id res chain seq x y z
N MET A 1 2.19 -12.65 -32.21
CA MET A 1 2.13 -13.15 -30.81
C MET A 1 2.03 -11.98 -29.80
N THR A 2 2.84 -10.96 -29.91
CA THR A 2 2.83 -9.76 -29.04
C THR A 2 1.51 -8.98 -29.05
N GLU A 3 0.83 -8.85 -30.19
CA GLU A 3 -0.46 -8.15 -30.31
C GLU A 3 -1.61 -8.86 -29.60
N LYS A 4 -1.67 -10.20 -29.69
CA LYS A 4 -2.65 -11.00 -28.95
C LYS A 4 -2.47 -10.92 -27.42
N ILE A 5 -1.22 -10.91 -26.93
CA ILE A 5 -0.91 -10.71 -25.52
C ILE A 5 -1.37 -9.33 -25.08
N ASN A 6 -1.10 -8.29 -25.89
CA ASN A 6 -1.45 -6.92 -25.56
C ASN A 6 -2.97 -6.71 -25.47
N LYS A 7 -3.77 -7.31 -26.36
CA LYS A 7 -5.23 -7.29 -26.30
C LYS A 7 -5.76 -8.02 -25.05
N LYS A 8 -5.24 -9.22 -24.75
CA LYS A 8 -5.66 -9.99 -23.57
C LYS A 8 -5.37 -9.25 -22.25
N ASP A 9 -4.21 -8.62 -22.14
CA ASP A 9 -3.88 -7.81 -20.95
C ASP A 9 -4.83 -6.63 -20.77
N ASN A 10 -5.27 -5.98 -21.87
CA ASN A 10 -6.25 -4.89 -21.81
C ASN A 10 -7.61 -5.39 -21.27
N TYR A 11 -8.07 -6.57 -21.71
CA TYR A 11 -9.30 -7.16 -21.16
C TYR A 11 -9.19 -7.43 -19.64
N HIS A 12 -8.04 -7.91 -19.16
CA HIS A 12 -7.83 -8.14 -17.74
C HIS A 12 -7.84 -6.81 -16.94
N LEU A 13 -7.24 -5.74 -17.48
CA LEU A 13 -7.27 -4.41 -16.86
C LEU A 13 -8.69 -3.85 -16.80
N ILE A 14 -9.44 -3.96 -17.90
CA ILE A 14 -10.84 -3.51 -17.95
C ILE A 14 -11.68 -4.32 -16.95
N PHE A 15 -11.50 -5.64 -16.90
CA PHE A 15 -12.20 -6.48 -15.92
C PHE A 15 -11.88 -6.09 -14.48
N ALA A 16 -10.61 -5.86 -14.15
CA ALA A 16 -10.20 -5.42 -12.82
C ALA A 16 -10.79 -4.05 -12.45
N LEU A 17 -10.87 -3.13 -13.42
CA LEU A 17 -11.49 -1.81 -13.23
C LEU A 17 -12.99 -1.92 -12.97
N ILE A 18 -13.69 -2.73 -13.77
CA ILE A 18 -15.13 -2.98 -13.58
C ILE A 18 -15.37 -3.64 -12.22
N PHE A 19 -14.56 -4.63 -11.85
CA PHE A 19 -14.68 -5.31 -10.57
C PHE A 19 -14.43 -4.36 -9.40
N LEU A 20 -13.41 -3.47 -9.51
CA LEU A 20 -13.16 -2.42 -8.51
C LEU A 20 -14.36 -1.46 -8.38
N ALA A 21 -14.95 -1.06 -9.50
CA ALA A 21 -16.14 -0.21 -9.50
C ALA A 21 -17.33 -0.91 -8.82
N ILE A 22 -17.59 -2.18 -9.16
CA ILE A 22 -18.68 -2.96 -8.57
C ILE A 22 -18.48 -3.09 -7.06
N ILE A 23 -17.29 -3.51 -6.60
CA ILE A 23 -17.05 -3.71 -5.17
C ILE A 23 -17.09 -2.38 -4.40
N SER A 24 -16.71 -1.26 -5.02
CA SER A 24 -16.84 0.08 -4.44
C SER A 24 -18.30 0.48 -4.26
N VAL A 25 -19.16 0.21 -5.25
CA VAL A 25 -20.61 0.44 -5.15
C VAL A 25 -21.23 -0.45 -4.08
N VAL A 26 -20.87 -1.74 -4.06
CA VAL A 26 -21.32 -2.67 -2.99
C VAL A 26 -20.87 -2.15 -1.62
N SER A 27 -19.64 -1.65 -1.52
CA SER A 27 -19.10 -1.06 -0.30
C SER A 27 -19.84 0.23 0.10
N MET A 28 -20.43 0.98 -0.84
CA MET A 28 -21.34 2.10 -0.54
C MET A 28 -22.71 1.64 -0.05
N MET A 29 -23.21 0.52 -0.55
CA MET A 29 -24.53 -0.03 -0.17
C MET A 29 -24.52 -0.69 1.21
N VAL A 30 -23.46 -1.45 1.53
CA VAL A 30 -23.38 -2.34 2.69
C VAL A 30 -22.54 -1.72 3.81
N GLY A 31 -23.03 -1.80 5.05
CA GLY A 31 -22.36 -1.30 6.26
C GLY A 31 -23.23 -1.56 7.47
N SER A 32 -23.15 -0.72 8.50
CA SER A 32 -24.05 -0.77 9.68
C SER A 32 -25.53 -0.61 9.32
N SER A 33 -25.80 0.08 8.22
CA SER A 33 -27.13 0.18 7.58
C SER A 33 -27.02 -0.21 6.13
N PHE A 34 -28.04 -0.86 5.58
CA PHE A 34 -28.12 -1.17 4.15
C PHE A 34 -28.75 0.02 3.41
N ILE A 35 -28.06 0.52 2.38
CA ILE A 35 -28.56 1.58 1.49
C ILE A 35 -28.78 0.96 0.11
N PRO A 36 -30.01 0.94 -0.42
CA PRO A 36 -30.30 0.35 -1.72
C PRO A 36 -29.58 1.12 -2.85
N LEU A 37 -29.23 0.41 -3.90
CA LEU A 37 -28.49 0.95 -5.05
C LEU A 37 -29.14 2.23 -5.61
N GLN A 38 -30.46 2.26 -5.68
CA GLN A 38 -31.21 3.41 -6.17
C GLN A 38 -30.89 4.69 -5.40
N ARG A 39 -30.77 4.61 -4.05
CA ARG A 39 -30.42 5.77 -3.21
C ARG A 39 -28.94 6.15 -3.36
N VAL A 40 -28.07 5.16 -3.54
CA VAL A 40 -26.64 5.43 -3.84
C VAL A 40 -26.51 6.18 -5.17
N LEU A 41 -27.27 5.79 -6.20
CA LEU A 41 -27.26 6.48 -7.50
C LEU A 41 -27.87 7.89 -7.38
N MET A 42 -28.97 8.03 -6.62
CA MET A 42 -29.59 9.35 -6.36
C MET A 42 -28.62 10.32 -5.69
N TYR A 43 -27.79 9.83 -4.75
CA TYR A 43 -26.76 10.65 -4.12
C TYR A 43 -25.77 11.24 -5.14
N PHE A 44 -25.39 10.52 -6.18
CA PHE A 44 -24.49 11.05 -7.22
C PHE A 44 -25.18 12.07 -8.15
N ILE A 45 -26.50 12.01 -8.28
CA ILE A 45 -27.27 12.94 -9.13
C ILE A 45 -27.64 14.19 -8.32
N ASN A 46 -28.16 14.03 -7.12
CA ASN A 46 -28.63 15.10 -6.23
C ASN A 46 -28.12 14.85 -4.80
N PRO A 47 -26.88 15.22 -4.46
CA PRO A 47 -26.31 14.97 -3.13
C PRO A 47 -27.12 15.60 -1.99
N ASN A 48 -27.64 16.80 -2.18
CA ASN A 48 -28.30 17.60 -1.14
C ASN A 48 -29.69 17.11 -0.73
N ASP A 49 -30.34 16.27 -1.54
CA ASP A 49 -31.71 15.77 -1.29
C ASP A 49 -31.73 14.31 -0.78
N SER A 50 -30.59 13.72 -0.49
CA SER A 50 -30.55 12.31 -0.08
C SER A 50 -30.64 12.15 1.43
N VAL A 51 -31.58 11.31 1.89
CA VAL A 51 -31.76 10.94 3.31
C VAL A 51 -30.46 10.30 3.88
N ASP A 52 -29.68 9.67 3.02
CA ASP A 52 -28.44 8.98 3.38
C ASP A 52 -27.19 9.83 3.13
N GLN A 53 -27.34 11.14 2.86
CA GLN A 53 -26.23 12.04 2.50
C GLN A 53 -25.07 11.96 3.49
N PHE A 54 -25.33 12.11 4.79
CA PHE A 54 -24.28 12.05 5.81
C PHE A 54 -23.53 10.73 5.79
N THR A 55 -24.23 9.60 5.66
CA THR A 55 -23.63 8.27 5.65
C THR A 55 -22.77 8.06 4.40
N LEU A 56 -23.25 8.49 3.25
CA LEU A 56 -22.53 8.33 1.98
C LEU A 56 -21.37 9.32 1.86
N GLU A 57 -21.59 10.59 2.18
CA GLU A 57 -20.60 11.65 1.97
C GLU A 57 -19.53 11.65 3.07
N VAL A 58 -19.91 11.53 4.33
CA VAL A 58 -18.96 11.71 5.45
C VAL A 58 -18.34 10.39 5.89
N LEU A 59 -19.10 9.28 5.88
CA LEU A 59 -18.63 8.01 6.45
C LEU A 59 -18.11 7.04 5.39
N ARG A 60 -18.78 6.89 4.23
CA ARG A 60 -18.46 5.82 3.27
C ARG A 60 -17.56 6.28 2.13
N SER A 61 -17.87 7.39 1.48
CA SER A 61 -17.10 7.86 0.32
C SER A 61 -15.62 8.13 0.63
N PRO A 62 -15.25 8.86 1.70
CA PRO A 62 -13.84 9.10 2.02
C PRO A 62 -13.11 7.80 2.33
N ARG A 63 -13.76 6.89 3.04
CA ARG A 63 -13.21 5.62 3.46
C ARG A 63 -12.90 4.71 2.26
N ILE A 64 -13.85 4.59 1.31
CA ILE A 64 -13.67 3.79 0.09
C ILE A 64 -12.61 4.40 -0.82
N THR A 65 -12.64 5.72 -1.02
CA THR A 65 -11.66 6.39 -1.88
C THR A 65 -10.26 6.33 -1.28
N LEU A 66 -10.11 6.47 0.03
CA LEU A 66 -8.84 6.30 0.72
C LEU A 66 -8.34 4.84 0.61
N ALA A 67 -9.25 3.84 0.72
CA ALA A 67 -8.91 2.43 0.53
C ALA A 67 -8.36 2.15 -0.87
N ILE A 68 -8.99 2.72 -1.90
CA ILE A 68 -8.55 2.60 -3.29
C ILE A 68 -7.15 3.19 -3.48
N LEU A 69 -6.95 4.43 -3.01
CA LEU A 69 -5.67 5.12 -3.17
C LEU A 69 -4.55 4.46 -2.38
N ALA A 70 -4.80 4.08 -1.12
CA ALA A 70 -3.81 3.40 -0.29
C ALA A 70 -3.43 2.03 -0.87
N GLY A 71 -4.42 1.25 -1.32
CA GLY A 71 -4.18 -0.03 -1.97
C GLY A 71 -3.39 0.11 -3.27
N ALA A 72 -3.72 1.10 -4.08
CA ALA A 72 -2.98 1.40 -5.31
C ALA A 72 -1.53 1.78 -5.00
N ALA A 73 -1.29 2.66 -4.02
CA ALA A 73 0.05 3.08 -3.62
C ALA A 73 0.89 1.90 -3.12
N LEU A 74 0.33 1.06 -2.22
CA LEU A 74 1.00 -0.13 -1.69
C LEU A 74 1.28 -1.16 -2.80
N GLY A 75 0.32 -1.40 -3.70
CA GLY A 75 0.50 -2.33 -4.82
C GLY A 75 1.59 -1.88 -5.80
N MET A 76 1.59 -0.60 -6.19
CA MET A 76 2.62 -0.04 -7.07
C MET A 76 4.00 -0.08 -6.41
N SER A 77 4.10 0.30 -5.15
CA SER A 77 5.36 0.30 -4.42
C SER A 77 5.94 -1.11 -4.31
N GLY A 78 5.10 -2.10 -4.00
CA GLY A 78 5.51 -3.50 -3.94
C GLY A 78 6.11 -4.01 -5.25
N LEU A 79 5.49 -3.67 -6.39
CA LEU A 79 6.03 -4.06 -7.71
C LEU A 79 7.40 -3.45 -7.97
N MET A 80 7.60 -2.18 -7.61
CA MET A 80 8.89 -1.51 -7.75
C MET A 80 9.96 -2.14 -6.85
N LEU A 81 9.63 -2.46 -5.61
CA LEU A 81 10.55 -3.10 -4.68
C LEU A 81 10.91 -4.52 -5.12
N GLN A 82 9.94 -5.30 -5.62
CA GLN A 82 10.20 -6.61 -6.21
C GLN A 82 11.12 -6.53 -7.42
N ASN A 83 11.06 -5.43 -8.18
CA ASN A 83 11.97 -5.19 -9.31
C ASN A 83 13.39 -4.85 -8.83
N VAL A 84 13.53 -3.95 -7.85
CA VAL A 84 14.84 -3.54 -7.29
C VAL A 84 15.54 -4.71 -6.62
N LEU A 85 14.80 -5.50 -5.83
CA LEU A 85 15.33 -6.64 -5.09
C LEU A 85 15.48 -7.91 -5.95
N LYS A 86 14.94 -7.88 -7.18
CA LYS A 86 14.87 -9.04 -8.07
C LYS A 86 14.31 -10.27 -7.35
N ASN A 87 13.35 -10.03 -6.46
CA ASN A 87 12.75 -11.05 -5.61
C ASN A 87 11.22 -10.90 -5.62
N PRO A 88 10.46 -11.91 -6.08
CA PRO A 88 9.01 -11.84 -6.17
C PRO A 88 8.30 -11.79 -4.81
N ILE A 89 8.99 -12.14 -3.74
CA ILE A 89 8.46 -12.10 -2.37
C ILE A 89 8.89 -10.84 -1.60
N ALA A 90 9.51 -9.87 -2.27
CA ALA A 90 9.87 -8.61 -1.64
C ALA A 90 8.64 -7.76 -1.34
N SER A 91 8.64 -7.12 -0.18
CA SER A 91 7.62 -6.18 0.28
C SER A 91 8.26 -4.98 0.99
N PRO A 92 7.53 -3.87 1.16
CA PRO A 92 8.01 -2.71 1.94
C PRO A 92 8.42 -3.06 3.37
N ASP A 93 7.77 -4.06 3.97
CA ASP A 93 8.05 -4.52 5.33
C ASP A 93 9.46 -5.10 5.44
N ILE A 94 9.92 -5.85 4.43
CA ILE A 94 11.24 -6.47 4.43
C ILE A 94 12.36 -5.42 4.39
N ILE A 95 12.11 -4.24 3.81
CA ILE A 95 13.11 -3.17 3.71
C ILE A 95 13.12 -2.27 4.96
N GLY A 96 12.16 -2.46 5.90
CA GLY A 96 12.10 -1.71 7.15
C GLY A 96 11.47 -0.32 7.04
N ILE A 97 10.95 0.08 5.88
CA ILE A 97 10.29 1.38 5.68
C ILE A 97 9.04 1.47 6.57
N THR A 98 8.24 0.42 6.57
CA THR A 98 7.00 0.31 7.37
C THR A 98 7.30 0.31 8.87
N GLY A 99 8.40 -0.32 9.28
CA GLY A 99 8.86 -0.31 10.66
C GLY A 99 9.26 1.07 11.15
N GLY A 100 10.01 1.82 10.34
CA GLY A 100 10.38 3.20 10.66
C GLY A 100 9.17 4.13 10.74
N ALA A 101 8.21 4.01 9.81
CA ALA A 101 6.95 4.74 9.86
C ALA A 101 6.15 4.38 11.13
N SER A 102 6.08 3.10 11.48
CA SER A 102 5.37 2.60 12.66
C SER A 102 6.01 3.08 13.97
N LEU A 103 7.33 3.03 14.07
CA LEU A 103 8.03 3.53 15.24
C LEU A 103 7.76 5.02 15.45
N SER A 104 7.89 5.83 14.41
CA SER A 104 7.66 7.27 14.50
C SER A 104 6.21 7.62 14.83
N ALA A 105 5.23 6.87 14.29
CA ALA A 105 3.82 7.03 14.65
C ALA A 105 3.55 6.68 16.11
N VAL A 106 4.14 5.60 16.62
CA VAL A 106 4.00 5.20 18.05
C VAL A 106 4.68 6.22 18.97
N VAL A 107 5.85 6.74 18.61
CA VAL A 107 6.50 7.85 19.33
C VAL A 107 5.59 9.06 19.39
N PHE A 108 4.95 9.43 18.27
CA PHE A 108 4.00 10.54 18.27
C PHE A 108 2.82 10.28 19.21
N ILE A 109 2.19 9.12 19.13
CA ILE A 109 1.04 8.76 19.97
C ILE A 109 1.41 8.70 21.46
N ALA A 110 2.61 8.23 21.78
CA ALA A 110 3.07 8.09 23.15
C ALA A 110 3.43 9.43 23.81
N PHE A 111 4.15 10.30 23.09
CA PHE A 111 4.76 11.51 23.70
C PHE A 111 4.14 12.82 23.22
N PHE A 112 3.56 12.86 22.02
CA PHE A 112 3.05 14.06 21.37
C PHE A 112 1.53 14.06 21.18
N SER A 113 0.81 13.18 21.90
CA SER A 113 -0.66 13.08 21.81
C SER A 113 -1.41 14.35 22.25
N HIS A 114 -0.75 15.29 22.92
CA HIS A 114 -1.27 16.62 23.25
C HIS A 114 -1.30 17.56 22.04
N LEU A 115 -0.53 17.26 20.99
CA LEU A 115 -0.58 17.97 19.72
C LEU A 115 -1.76 17.49 18.87
N THR A 116 -2.05 18.23 17.82
CA THR A 116 -3.11 17.87 16.87
C THR A 116 -2.81 16.53 16.19
N ILE A 117 -3.76 15.59 16.19
CA ILE A 117 -3.63 14.26 15.57
C ILE A 117 -3.26 14.35 14.07
N HIS A 118 -3.57 15.48 13.42
CA HIS A 118 -3.21 15.73 12.02
C HIS A 118 -1.70 15.77 11.73
N LEU A 119 -0.85 15.81 12.75
CA LEU A 119 0.61 15.72 12.62
C LEU A 119 1.11 14.26 12.55
N LEU A 120 0.30 13.29 12.98
CA LEU A 120 0.68 11.88 12.97
C LEU A 120 1.12 11.39 11.57
N PRO A 121 0.41 11.71 10.45
CA PRO A 121 0.87 11.35 9.12
C PRO A 121 2.25 11.91 8.78
N LEU A 122 2.55 13.14 9.18
CA LEU A 122 3.86 13.74 8.97
C LEU A 122 4.97 12.96 9.69
N PHE A 123 4.74 12.60 10.96
CA PHE A 123 5.68 11.78 11.73
C PHE A 123 5.91 10.41 11.10
N ALA A 124 4.86 9.72 10.66
CA ALA A 124 4.97 8.43 10.01
C ALA A 124 5.77 8.51 8.69
N VAL A 125 5.54 9.54 7.88
CA VAL A 125 6.31 9.78 6.64
C VAL A 125 7.77 10.06 6.94
N LEU A 126 8.07 10.89 7.94
CA LEU A 126 9.44 11.17 8.38
C LEU A 126 10.13 9.90 8.87
N GLY A 127 9.42 9.06 9.64
CA GLY A 127 9.96 7.77 10.09
C GLY A 127 10.32 6.82 8.95
N GLY A 128 9.48 6.72 7.94
CA GLY A 128 9.77 5.95 6.73
C GLY A 128 10.94 6.54 5.93
N ALA A 129 11.02 7.86 5.81
CA ALA A 129 12.14 8.54 5.15
C ALA A 129 13.47 8.34 5.89
N VAL A 130 13.47 8.41 7.22
CA VAL A 130 14.65 8.13 8.06
C VAL A 130 15.08 6.68 7.89
N ALA A 131 14.15 5.73 7.92
CA ALA A 131 14.45 4.31 7.68
C ALA A 131 15.13 4.11 6.31
N MET A 132 14.60 4.76 5.27
CA MET A 132 15.21 4.73 3.94
C MET A 132 16.58 5.36 3.90
N MET A 133 16.79 6.51 4.58
CA MET A 133 18.12 7.13 4.65
C MET A 133 19.13 6.23 5.35
N ILE A 134 18.77 5.62 6.47
CA ILE A 134 19.63 4.65 7.16
C ILE A 134 20.00 3.51 6.22
N LEU A 135 19.04 2.93 5.53
CA LEU A 135 19.26 1.85 4.59
C LEU A 135 20.21 2.24 3.46
N LEU A 136 20.11 3.46 2.91
CA LEU A 136 21.00 3.94 1.85
C LEU A 136 22.43 4.23 2.36
N VAL A 137 22.58 4.73 3.57
CA VAL A 137 23.90 4.98 4.20
C VAL A 137 24.69 3.69 4.35
N PHE A 138 24.04 2.58 4.66
CA PHE A 138 24.69 1.28 4.79
C PHE A 138 25.01 0.60 3.46
N GLN A 139 24.66 1.20 2.30
CA GLN A 139 25.07 0.66 1.01
C GLN A 139 26.57 0.94 0.74
N THR A 140 27.36 -0.11 0.57
CA THR A 140 28.80 0.02 0.35
C THR A 140 29.12 0.63 -1.02
N LYS A 141 30.00 1.64 -1.05
CA LYS A 141 30.52 2.29 -2.29
C LYS A 141 29.43 2.79 -3.26
N GLY A 142 28.27 3.23 -2.73
CA GLY A 142 27.18 3.76 -3.56
C GLY A 142 26.49 2.71 -4.45
N GLN A 143 26.76 1.44 -4.24
CA GLN A 143 26.13 0.35 -4.99
C GLN A 143 24.95 -0.24 -4.22
N ILE A 144 23.77 -0.16 -4.80
CA ILE A 144 22.55 -0.76 -4.26
C ILE A 144 22.52 -2.25 -4.62
N ARG A 145 22.87 -3.10 -3.62
CA ARG A 145 22.87 -4.56 -3.76
C ARG A 145 21.61 -5.17 -3.13
N PRO A 146 20.84 -6.00 -3.84
CA PRO A 146 19.61 -6.60 -3.31
C PRO A 146 19.79 -7.35 -2.00
N THR A 147 20.83 -8.16 -1.88
CA THR A 147 21.14 -8.93 -0.66
C THR A 147 21.39 -8.03 0.55
N THR A 148 22.19 -6.97 0.36
CA THR A 148 22.48 -5.99 1.41
C THR A 148 21.22 -5.25 1.84
N LEU A 149 20.37 -4.85 0.88
CA LEU A 149 19.07 -4.22 1.19
C LEU A 149 18.20 -5.11 2.07
N ILE A 150 18.11 -6.40 1.75
CA ILE A 150 17.28 -7.37 2.50
C ILE A 150 17.84 -7.55 3.91
N ILE A 151 19.13 -7.80 4.06
CA ILE A 151 19.75 -8.05 5.38
C ILE A 151 19.59 -6.82 6.28
N ILE A 152 19.96 -5.64 5.80
CA ILE A 152 19.84 -4.39 6.57
C ILE A 152 18.37 -4.11 6.88
N GLY A 153 17.49 -4.28 5.89
CA GLY A 153 16.06 -4.04 6.04
C GLY A 153 15.42 -4.91 7.13
N ILE A 154 15.70 -6.23 7.13
CA ILE A 154 15.21 -7.15 8.15
C ILE A 154 15.77 -6.78 9.54
N SER A 155 17.06 -6.45 9.63
CA SER A 155 17.68 -6.04 10.89
C SER A 155 17.04 -4.76 11.43
N MET A 156 16.82 -3.75 10.58
CA MET A 156 16.13 -2.51 10.94
C MET A 156 14.69 -2.77 11.35
N GLN A 157 13.95 -3.57 10.60
CA GLN A 157 12.56 -3.92 10.91
C GLN A 157 12.44 -4.58 12.29
N THR A 158 13.32 -5.53 12.58
CA THR A 158 13.37 -6.20 13.89
C THR A 158 13.68 -5.20 15.01
N LEU A 159 14.64 -4.31 14.81
CA LEU A 159 14.97 -3.25 15.77
C LEU A 159 13.77 -2.32 16.01
N PHE A 160 13.12 -1.86 14.94
CA PHE A 160 11.96 -0.97 15.05
C PHE A 160 10.79 -1.65 15.77
N ILE A 161 10.52 -2.93 15.50
CA ILE A 161 9.50 -3.72 16.23
C ILE A 161 9.84 -3.80 17.72
N ALA A 162 11.08 -4.09 18.07
CA ALA A 162 11.51 -4.16 19.47
C ALA A 162 11.35 -2.80 20.19
N LEU A 163 11.72 -1.70 19.52
CA LEU A 163 11.53 -0.35 20.05
C LEU A 163 10.04 0.01 20.21
N VAL A 164 9.20 -0.33 19.25
CA VAL A 164 7.74 -0.15 19.33
C VAL A 164 7.19 -0.91 20.54
N GLN A 165 7.54 -2.18 20.70
CA GLN A 165 7.09 -2.99 21.85
C GLN A 165 7.54 -2.39 23.19
N GLY A 166 8.80 -1.97 23.30
CA GLY A 166 9.31 -1.30 24.49
C GLY A 166 8.55 -0.01 24.84
N LEU A 167 8.24 0.81 23.81
CA LEU A 167 7.44 2.02 23.98
C LEU A 167 6.02 1.71 24.44
N LEU A 168 5.37 0.69 23.87
CA LEU A 168 4.00 0.33 24.23
C LEU A 168 3.87 -0.14 25.67
N ILE A 169 4.88 -0.82 26.22
CA ILE A 169 4.89 -1.26 27.63
C ILE A 169 5.00 -0.05 28.59
N THR A 170 5.75 0.98 28.19
CA THR A 170 5.98 2.17 29.02
C THR A 170 4.93 3.26 28.84
N THR A 171 4.09 3.15 27.83
CA THR A 171 3.08 4.17 27.46
C THR A 171 1.80 3.97 28.27
N LYS A 172 1.07 5.09 28.53
CA LYS A 172 -0.25 5.05 29.18
C LYS A 172 -1.21 4.14 28.41
N GLN A 173 -2.03 3.37 29.12
CA GLN A 173 -2.92 2.34 28.52
C GLN A 173 -3.80 2.86 27.38
N LEU A 174 -4.39 4.07 27.52
CA LEU A 174 -5.23 4.66 26.46
C LEU A 174 -4.42 4.99 25.18
N SER A 175 -3.19 5.50 25.34
CA SER A 175 -2.32 5.78 24.20
C SER A 175 -1.78 4.48 23.58
N ALA A 176 -1.48 3.48 24.37
CA ALA A 176 -1.08 2.17 23.88
C ALA A 176 -2.20 1.52 23.05
N ALA A 177 -3.46 1.57 23.50
CA ALA A 177 -4.60 1.06 22.72
C ALA A 177 -4.77 1.75 21.38
N LYS A 178 -4.63 3.09 21.33
CA LYS A 178 -4.65 3.85 20.07
C LYS A 178 -3.49 3.44 19.15
N ALA A 179 -2.30 3.27 19.68
CA ALA A 179 -1.13 2.84 18.93
C ALA A 179 -1.31 1.42 18.37
N TYR A 180 -1.85 0.49 19.13
CA TYR A 180 -2.18 -0.86 18.63
C TYR A 180 -3.17 -0.82 17.48
N THR A 181 -4.26 -0.04 17.58
CA THR A 181 -5.24 0.10 16.50
C THR A 181 -4.59 0.66 15.22
N TRP A 182 -3.70 1.65 15.38
CA TRP A 182 -2.97 2.22 14.25
C TRP A 182 -1.99 1.21 13.62
N LEU A 183 -1.26 0.44 14.46
CA LEU A 183 -0.30 -0.58 13.99
C LEU A 183 -0.94 -1.73 13.22
N VAL A 184 -2.20 -2.02 13.50
CA VAL A 184 -2.96 -3.05 12.77
C VAL A 184 -3.42 -2.56 11.39
N GLY A 185 -3.58 -1.25 11.23
CA GLY A 185 -4.07 -0.62 10.01
C GLY A 185 -5.58 -0.62 9.88
N SER A 186 -6.16 0.58 9.84
CA SER A 186 -7.61 0.80 9.80
C SER A 186 -7.95 2.01 8.93
N LEU A 187 -9.12 1.92 8.29
CA LEU A 187 -9.72 3.02 7.54
C LEU A 187 -10.81 3.75 8.36
N TYR A 188 -10.96 3.38 9.63
CA TYR A 188 -11.92 4.01 10.52
C TYR A 188 -11.57 5.50 10.73
N GLY A 189 -12.57 6.38 10.57
CA GLY A 189 -12.37 7.82 10.69
C GLY A 189 -11.67 8.49 9.49
N ALA A 190 -11.56 7.78 8.35
CA ALA A 190 -11.04 8.36 7.11
C ALA A 190 -11.84 9.60 6.69
N THR A 191 -11.15 10.65 6.27
CA THR A 191 -11.74 11.91 5.82
C THR A 191 -11.39 12.21 4.36
N PHE A 192 -12.16 13.09 3.71
CA PHE A 192 -11.81 13.58 2.38
C PHE A 192 -10.45 14.31 2.35
N LYS A 193 -10.06 14.94 3.46
CA LYS A 193 -8.75 15.58 3.58
C LYS A 193 -7.63 14.56 3.41
N ASP A 194 -7.75 13.39 4.05
CA ASP A 194 -6.78 12.30 3.93
C ASP A 194 -6.72 11.76 2.49
N THR A 195 -7.90 11.59 1.88
CA THR A 195 -8.03 11.17 0.48
C THR A 195 -7.37 12.16 -0.49
N ILE A 196 -7.57 13.46 -0.29
CA ILE A 196 -6.98 14.51 -1.11
C ILE A 196 -5.46 14.51 -0.95
N ILE A 197 -4.94 14.41 0.27
CA ILE A 197 -3.49 14.38 0.53
C ILE A 197 -2.84 13.21 -0.21
N LEU A 198 -3.37 11.99 -0.05
CA LEU A 198 -2.83 10.82 -0.73
C LEU A 198 -3.01 10.90 -2.24
N GLY A 199 -4.17 11.40 -2.69
CA GLY A 199 -4.46 11.62 -4.10
C GLY A 199 -3.48 12.58 -4.77
N MET A 200 -3.14 13.70 -4.11
CA MET A 200 -2.13 14.65 -4.62
C MET A 200 -0.75 14.00 -4.73
N VAL A 201 -0.35 13.19 -3.75
CA VAL A 201 0.94 12.48 -3.83
C VAL A 201 0.96 11.47 -4.99
N ILE A 202 -0.10 10.69 -5.16
CA ILE A 202 -0.21 9.76 -6.28
C ILE A 202 -0.22 10.51 -7.61
N LEU A 203 -0.97 11.60 -7.69
CA LEU A 203 -1.04 12.45 -8.89
C LEU A 203 0.30 13.08 -9.25
N ALA A 204 1.12 13.43 -8.27
CA ALA A 204 2.46 13.92 -8.49
C ALA A 204 3.45 12.81 -8.91
N VAL A 205 3.35 11.65 -8.28
CA VAL A 205 4.29 10.53 -8.46
C VAL A 205 4.02 9.74 -9.73
N VAL A 206 2.75 9.43 -10.04
CA VAL A 206 2.38 8.54 -11.15
C VAL A 206 2.83 9.08 -12.52
N PRO A 207 2.64 10.37 -12.88
CA PRO A 207 3.15 10.90 -14.14
C PRO A 207 4.67 10.80 -14.27
N LEU A 208 5.40 11.06 -13.17
CA LEU A 208 6.86 10.90 -13.14
C LEU A 208 7.27 9.42 -13.35
N LEU A 209 6.52 8.48 -12.78
CA LEU A 209 6.73 7.05 -13.04
C LEU A 209 6.54 6.71 -14.52
N PHE A 210 5.52 7.26 -15.18
CA PHE A 210 5.29 7.00 -16.61
C PHE A 210 6.47 7.44 -17.50
N LEU A 211 7.18 8.50 -17.12
CA LEU A 211 8.38 8.96 -17.83
C LEU A 211 9.56 7.96 -17.68
N VAL A 212 9.63 7.25 -16.58
CA VAL A 212 10.74 6.31 -16.31
C VAL A 212 10.38 4.84 -16.58
N ILE A 213 9.12 4.52 -16.85
CA ILE A 213 8.66 3.14 -17.17
C ILE A 213 9.50 2.45 -18.27
N PRO A 214 9.88 3.10 -19.38
CA PRO A 214 10.72 2.45 -20.41
C PRO A 214 12.04 1.96 -19.84
N LYS A 215 12.66 2.74 -18.95
CA LYS A 215 13.90 2.39 -18.24
C LYS A 215 13.67 1.31 -17.18
N MET A 216 12.52 1.34 -16.49
CA MET A 216 12.13 0.30 -15.52
C MET A 216 11.96 -1.07 -16.19
N LYS A 217 11.48 -1.12 -17.42
CA LYS A 217 11.37 -2.34 -18.21
C LYS A 217 12.74 -3.00 -18.43
N ILE A 218 13.76 -2.19 -18.70
CA ILE A 218 15.14 -2.67 -18.88
C ILE A 218 15.73 -3.12 -17.53
N SER A 219 15.41 -2.46 -16.43
CA SER A 219 15.92 -2.78 -15.09
C SER A 219 15.44 -4.14 -14.54
N ILE A 220 14.47 -4.79 -15.18
CA ILE A 220 14.06 -6.18 -14.85
C ILE A 220 15.14 -7.19 -15.24
N LEU A 221 15.92 -6.89 -16.29
CA LEU A 221 17.01 -7.73 -16.76
C LEU A 221 18.16 -7.76 -15.73
N ASP A 222 19.06 -8.71 -15.89
CA ASP A 222 20.26 -8.76 -15.05
C ASP A 222 21.11 -7.49 -15.20
N ASP A 223 21.73 -7.04 -14.11
CA ASP A 223 22.45 -5.79 -14.06
C ASP A 223 23.49 -5.63 -15.19
N PRO A 224 24.34 -6.66 -15.51
CA PRO A 224 25.27 -6.55 -16.63
C PRO A 224 24.59 -6.33 -17.98
N VAL A 225 23.46 -7.02 -18.22
CA VAL A 225 22.69 -6.87 -19.47
C VAL A 225 22.04 -5.49 -19.55
N ALA A 226 21.47 -5.03 -18.45
CA ALA A 226 20.85 -3.70 -18.39
C ALA A 226 21.89 -2.58 -18.61
N ILE A 227 23.11 -2.73 -18.07
CA ILE A 227 24.22 -1.80 -18.29
C ILE A 227 24.65 -1.83 -19.76
N GLY A 228 24.77 -3.01 -20.37
CA GLY A 228 25.07 -3.15 -21.79
C GLY A 228 24.05 -2.47 -22.72
N LEU A 229 22.79 -2.35 -22.28
CA LEU A 229 21.74 -1.58 -22.96
C LEU A 229 21.74 -0.08 -22.61
N GLY A 230 22.77 0.43 -21.93
CA GLY A 230 22.94 1.84 -21.59
C GLY A 230 22.15 2.31 -20.38
N LEU A 231 21.61 1.40 -19.55
CA LEU A 231 20.87 1.78 -18.35
C LEU A 231 21.82 2.09 -17.18
N HIS A 232 21.65 3.24 -16.54
CA HIS A 232 22.29 3.55 -15.26
C HIS A 232 21.53 2.84 -14.12
N VAL A 233 21.84 1.54 -13.93
CA VAL A 233 21.11 0.64 -13.03
C VAL A 233 21.01 1.19 -11.61
N GLN A 234 22.08 1.76 -11.06
CA GLN A 234 22.08 2.29 -9.69
C GLN A 234 21.10 3.48 -9.52
N ARG A 235 21.10 4.39 -10.50
CA ARG A 235 20.14 5.53 -10.50
C ARG A 235 18.70 5.02 -10.60
N MET A 236 18.46 4.00 -11.42
CA MET A 236 17.12 3.43 -11.57
C MET A 236 16.64 2.72 -10.31
N LYS A 237 17.51 1.97 -9.62
CA LYS A 237 17.22 1.36 -8.33
C LYS A 237 16.88 2.45 -7.28
N LEU A 238 17.68 3.51 -7.22
CA LEU A 238 17.45 4.62 -6.29
C LEU A 238 16.10 5.31 -6.55
N ILE A 239 15.76 5.61 -7.81
CA ILE A 239 14.47 6.21 -8.17
C ILE A 239 13.32 5.30 -7.71
N GLN A 240 13.39 4.00 -7.98
CA GLN A 240 12.35 3.05 -7.58
C GLN A 240 12.23 2.95 -6.05
N LEU A 241 13.35 2.95 -5.31
CA LEU A 241 13.37 2.92 -3.86
C LEU A 241 12.74 4.18 -3.26
N ILE A 242 13.15 5.37 -3.71
CA ILE A 242 12.62 6.65 -3.20
C ILE A 242 11.12 6.74 -3.51
N THR A 243 10.72 6.45 -4.75
CA THR A 243 9.31 6.52 -5.14
C THR A 243 8.45 5.53 -4.36
N SER A 244 8.95 4.30 -4.18
CA SER A 244 8.27 3.28 -3.37
C SER A 244 8.13 3.72 -1.92
N THR A 245 9.19 4.31 -1.33
CA THR A 245 9.16 4.84 0.05
C THR A 245 8.12 5.94 0.20
N ILE A 246 8.05 6.89 -0.73
CA ILE A 246 7.06 7.97 -0.71
C ILE A 246 5.64 7.39 -0.72
N LEU A 247 5.35 6.47 -1.66
CA LEU A 247 4.02 5.87 -1.78
C LEU A 247 3.63 5.07 -0.53
N VAL A 248 4.55 4.26 0.00
CA VAL A 248 4.30 3.44 1.19
C VAL A 248 4.11 4.31 2.42
N SER A 249 5.06 5.22 2.69
CA SER A 249 5.02 6.04 3.89
C SER A 249 3.77 6.93 3.93
N MET A 250 3.36 7.48 2.78
CA MET A 250 2.13 8.27 2.67
C MET A 250 0.88 7.39 2.86
N ALA A 251 0.81 6.22 2.25
CA ALA A 251 -0.32 5.32 2.44
C ALA A 251 -0.44 4.91 3.92
N ILE A 252 0.65 4.38 4.51
CA ILE A 252 0.66 3.91 5.89
C ILE A 252 0.38 5.04 6.88
N SER A 253 0.85 6.26 6.62
CA SER A 253 0.60 7.40 7.50
C SER A 253 -0.89 7.69 7.71
N LEU A 254 -1.72 7.39 6.72
CA LEU A 254 -3.15 7.68 6.72
C LEU A 254 -4.02 6.48 7.10
N VAL A 255 -3.61 5.27 6.70
CA VAL A 255 -4.41 4.05 6.95
C VAL A 255 -3.79 3.11 7.99
N GLY A 256 -2.65 3.49 8.57
CA GLY A 256 -1.87 2.62 9.46
C GLY A 256 -1.11 1.53 8.70
N ASN A 257 -0.48 0.62 9.44
CA ASN A 257 0.39 -0.39 8.85
C ASN A 257 -0.41 -1.58 8.29
N ILE A 258 -0.84 -1.48 7.03
CA ILE A 258 -1.48 -2.60 6.30
C ILE A 258 -0.40 -3.38 5.55
N GLY A 259 0.02 -4.51 6.13
CA GLY A 259 1.00 -5.42 5.51
C GLY A 259 0.43 -6.24 4.36
N PHE A 260 1.29 -7.04 3.71
CA PHE A 260 0.96 -8.02 2.66
C PHE A 260 0.41 -7.47 1.33
N VAL A 261 -0.27 -6.32 1.27
CA VAL A 261 -0.80 -5.75 0.02
C VAL A 261 0.33 -5.55 -1.00
N GLY A 262 1.45 -4.97 -0.55
CA GLY A 262 2.64 -4.76 -1.39
C GLY A 262 3.34 -6.04 -1.84
N LEU A 263 2.98 -7.19 -1.29
CA LEU A 263 3.48 -8.50 -1.68
C LEU A 263 2.51 -9.20 -2.64
N ILE A 264 1.23 -9.26 -2.26
CA ILE A 264 0.20 -10.03 -2.97
C ILE A 264 -0.17 -9.37 -4.29
N ALA A 265 -0.42 -8.06 -4.28
CA ALA A 265 -0.89 -7.34 -5.44
C ALA A 265 0.05 -7.43 -6.64
N PRO A 266 1.36 -7.17 -6.52
CA PRO A 266 2.27 -7.32 -7.65
C PRO A 266 2.47 -8.79 -8.08
N HIS A 267 2.39 -9.74 -7.17
CA HIS A 267 2.49 -11.15 -7.52
C HIS A 267 1.32 -11.58 -8.41
N ILE A 268 0.08 -11.32 -7.98
CA ILE A 268 -1.11 -11.60 -8.78
C ILE A 268 -1.07 -10.82 -10.10
N ALA A 269 -0.66 -9.55 -10.09
CA ALA A 269 -0.53 -8.75 -11.30
C ALA A 269 0.41 -9.37 -12.33
N LYS A 270 1.56 -9.91 -11.90
CA LYS A 270 2.53 -10.58 -12.78
C LYS A 270 2.02 -11.90 -13.37
N THR A 271 1.15 -12.62 -12.67
CA THR A 271 0.55 -13.85 -13.19
C THR A 271 -0.51 -13.58 -14.24
N ILE A 272 -1.32 -12.53 -14.05
CA ILE A 272 -2.43 -12.15 -14.94
C ILE A 272 -1.92 -11.39 -16.17
N VAL A 273 -1.05 -10.40 -15.97
CA VAL A 273 -0.53 -9.52 -17.02
C VAL A 273 0.86 -9.97 -17.44
N ARG A 274 0.99 -10.40 -18.70
CA ARG A 274 2.26 -10.87 -19.28
C ARG A 274 3.00 -9.80 -20.08
N GLY A 275 2.33 -8.70 -20.40
CA GLY A 275 2.83 -7.63 -21.25
C GLY A 275 3.74 -6.61 -20.56
N SER A 276 3.52 -5.33 -20.87
CA SER A 276 4.41 -4.23 -20.47
C SER A 276 4.45 -4.01 -18.95
N TYR A 277 5.57 -3.46 -18.45
CA TYR A 277 5.73 -3.09 -17.04
C TYR A 277 4.66 -2.10 -16.58
N ALA A 278 4.25 -1.15 -17.44
CA ALA A 278 3.16 -0.23 -17.15
C ALA A 278 1.86 -0.93 -16.82
N LYS A 279 1.47 -1.95 -17.61
CA LYS A 279 0.25 -2.72 -17.36
C LYS A 279 0.34 -3.53 -16.06
N LYS A 280 1.52 -4.09 -15.75
CA LYS A 280 1.75 -4.77 -14.47
C LYS A 280 1.63 -3.80 -13.29
N LEU A 281 2.13 -2.57 -13.45
CA LEU A 281 2.04 -1.52 -12.43
C LEU A 281 0.57 -1.12 -12.18
N LEU A 282 -0.19 -0.87 -13.25
CA LEU A 282 -1.62 -0.55 -13.17
C LEU A 282 -2.42 -1.71 -12.56
N MET A 283 -2.17 -2.94 -13.01
CA MET A 283 -2.85 -4.13 -12.46
C MET A 283 -2.52 -4.30 -10.96
N SER A 284 -1.26 -4.08 -10.56
CA SER A 284 -0.85 -4.15 -9.16
C SER A 284 -1.56 -3.08 -8.31
N ALA A 285 -1.72 -1.87 -8.84
CA ALA A 285 -2.50 -0.81 -8.20
C ALA A 285 -3.97 -1.23 -8.01
N MET A 286 -4.60 -1.76 -9.06
CA MET A 286 -6.01 -2.20 -9.00
C MET A 286 -6.21 -3.35 -8.02
N ILE A 287 -5.34 -4.36 -8.03
CA ILE A 287 -5.44 -5.49 -7.11
C ILE A 287 -5.22 -5.04 -5.67
N GLY A 288 -4.26 -4.15 -5.43
CA GLY A 288 -4.06 -3.54 -4.11
C GLY A 288 -5.29 -2.79 -3.62
N ALA A 289 -5.90 -1.96 -4.49
CA ALA A 289 -7.15 -1.25 -4.21
C ALA A 289 -8.29 -2.21 -3.87
N ILE A 290 -8.54 -3.22 -4.72
CA ILE A 290 -9.56 -4.25 -4.51
C ILE A 290 -9.36 -4.95 -3.17
N SER A 291 -8.13 -5.33 -2.85
CA SER A 291 -7.81 -6.04 -1.61
C SER A 291 -8.18 -5.24 -0.37
N ILE A 292 -7.84 -3.94 -0.33
CA ILE A 292 -8.15 -3.09 0.83
C ILE A 292 -9.64 -2.80 0.91
N VAL A 293 -10.31 -2.51 -0.21
CA VAL A 293 -11.76 -2.27 -0.23
C VAL A 293 -12.53 -3.50 0.27
N ILE A 294 -12.16 -4.70 -0.17
CA ILE A 294 -12.78 -5.95 0.31
C ILE A 294 -12.51 -6.17 1.80
N ALA A 295 -11.27 -6.00 2.24
CA ALA A 295 -10.91 -6.19 3.63
C ALA A 295 -11.66 -5.21 4.55
N ASP A 296 -11.78 -3.95 4.14
CA ASP A 296 -12.55 -2.93 4.86
C ASP A 296 -14.04 -3.27 4.89
N LEU A 297 -14.62 -3.68 3.77
CA LEU A 297 -16.02 -4.09 3.69
C LEU A 297 -16.31 -5.24 4.65
N ILE A 298 -15.47 -6.27 4.67
CA ILE A 298 -15.59 -7.41 5.57
C ILE A 298 -15.48 -6.94 7.03
N GLY A 299 -14.47 -6.12 7.34
CA GLY A 299 -14.20 -5.64 8.71
C GLY A 299 -15.33 -4.85 9.34
N ARG A 300 -16.05 -4.07 8.55
CA ARG A 300 -17.17 -3.25 9.03
C ARG A 300 -18.56 -3.91 8.96
N THR A 301 -18.65 -5.12 8.41
CA THR A 301 -19.93 -5.80 8.21
C THR A 301 -20.09 -7.08 9.00
N LEU A 302 -19.03 -7.90 9.13
CA LEU A 302 -19.14 -9.22 9.74
C LEU A 302 -19.25 -9.20 11.28
N PHE A 303 -18.75 -8.17 11.95
CA PHE A 303 -18.62 -8.13 13.41
C PHE A 303 -19.44 -7.04 14.08
N LEU A 304 -20.51 -6.55 13.43
CA LEU A 304 -21.38 -5.53 14.00
C LEU A 304 -21.84 -5.87 15.43
N PRO A 305 -21.87 -4.89 16.34
CA PRO A 305 -21.64 -3.46 16.16
C PRO A 305 -20.15 -3.04 16.24
N LYS A 306 -19.22 -3.96 16.46
CA LYS A 306 -17.78 -3.68 16.50
C LYS A 306 -17.22 -3.73 15.08
N GLU A 307 -16.31 -2.81 14.76
CA GLU A 307 -15.56 -2.84 13.52
C GLU A 307 -14.18 -3.46 13.75
N VAL A 308 -13.80 -4.40 12.87
CA VAL A 308 -12.47 -5.00 12.89
C VAL A 308 -11.60 -4.29 11.84
N PRO A 309 -10.38 -3.84 12.20
CA PRO A 309 -9.47 -3.17 11.26
C PRO A 309 -9.20 -3.99 10.00
N ALA A 310 -9.16 -3.32 8.84
CA ALA A 310 -8.94 -3.97 7.55
C ALA A 310 -7.63 -4.76 7.49
N GLY A 311 -6.58 -4.28 8.17
CA GLY A 311 -5.29 -4.96 8.22
C GLY A 311 -5.34 -6.39 8.78
N VAL A 312 -6.28 -6.69 9.70
CA VAL A 312 -6.48 -8.05 10.22
C VAL A 312 -6.85 -9.01 9.09
N PHE A 313 -7.80 -8.62 8.23
CA PHE A 313 -8.25 -9.47 7.12
C PHE A 313 -7.18 -9.60 6.05
N ILE A 314 -6.46 -8.52 5.74
CA ILE A 314 -5.32 -8.57 4.81
C ILE A 314 -4.25 -9.54 5.34
N ALA A 315 -3.93 -9.50 6.63
CA ALA A 315 -2.97 -10.42 7.23
C ALA A 315 -3.49 -11.88 7.24
N ALA A 316 -4.77 -12.09 7.57
CA ALA A 316 -5.38 -13.40 7.61
C ALA A 316 -5.41 -14.09 6.25
N PHE A 317 -5.61 -13.36 5.16
CA PHE A 317 -5.52 -13.89 3.81
C PHE A 317 -4.08 -13.88 3.27
N GLY A 318 -3.30 -12.89 3.66
CA GLY A 318 -1.94 -12.68 3.16
C GLY A 318 -0.95 -13.75 3.64
N ALA A 319 -1.02 -14.14 4.90
CA ALA A 319 -0.09 -15.13 5.46
C ALA A 319 -0.26 -16.51 4.83
N PRO A 320 -1.47 -17.12 4.70
CA PRO A 320 -1.66 -18.36 3.96
C PRO A 320 -1.24 -18.28 2.50
N PHE A 321 -1.56 -17.15 1.82
CA PHE A 321 -1.15 -16.92 0.44
C PHE A 321 0.37 -16.90 0.30
N PHE A 322 1.09 -16.27 1.24
CA PHE A 322 2.54 -16.23 1.26
C PHE A 322 3.15 -17.63 1.45
N ILE A 323 2.60 -18.44 2.36
CA ILE A 323 3.03 -19.83 2.56
C ILE A 323 2.83 -20.64 1.27
N TYR A 324 1.65 -20.52 0.64
CA TYR A 324 1.38 -21.16 -0.64
C TYR A 324 2.41 -20.77 -1.71
N LEU A 325 2.75 -19.49 -1.76
CA LEU A 325 3.72 -18.93 -2.70
C LEU A 325 5.11 -19.54 -2.52
N LEU A 326 5.59 -19.62 -1.27
CA LEU A 326 6.88 -20.23 -0.94
C LEU A 326 6.95 -21.70 -1.34
N LEU A 327 5.87 -22.44 -1.15
CA LEU A 327 5.80 -23.85 -1.52
C LEU A 327 5.77 -24.08 -3.03
N THR A 328 5.23 -23.12 -3.78
CA THR A 328 5.10 -23.19 -5.24
C THR A 328 6.36 -22.73 -5.96
N VAL A 329 7.03 -21.68 -5.48
CA VAL A 329 8.29 -21.16 -6.06
C VAL A 329 9.44 -22.16 -5.91
N LYS A 330 9.42 -23.04 -4.92
CA LYS A 330 10.43 -24.12 -4.77
C LYS A 330 10.38 -25.19 -5.89
N LYS A 331 9.35 -25.18 -6.74
CA LYS A 331 9.20 -26.14 -7.86
C LYS A 331 9.60 -25.57 -9.23
N LEU A 332 10.09 -24.32 -9.29
CA LEU A 332 10.64 -23.66 -10.49
C LEU A 332 12.13 -23.45 -10.33
#